data_24e5ae78e08a9d05f6999040c8a6731d
#
_entry.id   24e5ae78e08a9d05f6999040c8a6731d
#
_cell.length_a   1.000
_cell.length_b   1.000
_cell.length_c   1.000
_cell.angle_alpha   90.00
_cell.angle_beta   90.00
_cell.angle_gamma   90.00
#
_symmetry.space_group_name_H-M   'P 1'
#
loop_
_entity.id
_entity.type
_entity.pdbx_description
1 polymer ?
#
loop_
_entity_poly.entity_id
_entity_poly.type
_entity_poly.pdbx_seq_one_letter_code
_entity_poly.pdbx_strand_id
1 'polypeptide(L)'
;MWIVRKKKSKNIFVFTFSLSNNVEIVFKYGIIRCKINKRGINMANLKFPLRLDPNFEPMILKLREFKEKVAASEKKIPVAFCVERNNGYKYRYDIEVIPGDAEAEGVIERLIKSVLWVVGGFKVYFGGDDELGAKLQKHFVCGGERDFDVHFMAQVYDNPFEFVVVDYKDVPENKASSISVGGNLEGCRIGFDAGGSDRKVSAVVDGEVIYSEEVVWLPKVTEDPQYHLDGIIDSFKRAASKMPRVDAIGVSSAGIYINNEVRVASLFLKVPQELFESKVRNIYKEAAKIFGEVPLEVCNDGDVTALAGALQLKDNNVLGIAMGTSEAVGYINKDGNINGWLSELAFVPVDYNKGAMVDEWSGDYGCGVKYFSQDGVIKLAEAGGYVFEEGLTPAEKLKVVQKMMAEGSSLAQEIYETIGVYLGYTLPYYAEFYDIKYLLLLGRVTSGKGGDIIIEKANEVLETVFPEFKIQITVPDEYTRRVGQSIAAASLPKSR
;
A
#
# COMPACT_ATOMS: atom_id res chain seq x y z
N MET A 1 3.50 1.67 -52.98
CA MET A 1 4.61 2.53 -53.43
C MET A 1 5.82 2.16 -52.58
N TRP A 2 6.86 1.63 -53.22
CA TRP A 2 8.07 1.14 -52.52
C TRP A 2 9.05 2.28 -52.42
N ILE A 3 9.51 2.61 -51.21
CA ILE A 3 10.63 3.56 -51.04
C ILE A 3 11.80 2.77 -50.48
N VAL A 4 12.85 2.60 -51.27
CA VAL A 4 14.11 2.00 -50.84
C VAL A 4 15.11 3.12 -50.55
N ARG A 5 15.57 3.26 -49.36
CA ARG A 5 16.68 4.15 -49.02
C ARG A 5 17.93 3.34 -48.67
N LYS A 6 18.98 3.52 -49.43
CA LYS A 6 20.30 2.89 -49.24
C LYS A 6 21.22 3.87 -48.49
N LYS A 7 21.68 3.51 -47.32
CA LYS A 7 22.71 4.26 -46.62
C LYS A 7 23.94 3.36 -46.39
N LYS A 8 25.09 3.78 -46.87
CA LYS A 8 26.36 3.03 -46.79
C LYS A 8 27.16 3.61 -45.61
N SER A 9 27.42 2.82 -44.57
CA SER A 9 28.35 3.13 -43.50
C SER A 9 29.20 1.86 -43.26
N LYS A 10 30.48 2.05 -43.14
CA LYS A 10 31.58 1.04 -43.13
C LYS A 10 31.11 -0.36 -42.72
N ASN A 11 31.01 -1.26 -43.72
CA ASN A 11 30.81 -2.71 -43.63
C ASN A 11 29.45 -3.24 -43.07
N ILE A 12 28.39 -2.45 -42.99
CA ILE A 12 27.05 -2.94 -42.65
C ILE A 12 26.06 -2.45 -43.69
N PHE A 13 25.35 -3.40 -44.35
CA PHE A 13 24.24 -3.11 -45.22
C PHE A 13 22.95 -3.29 -44.42
N VAL A 14 22.21 -2.19 -44.20
CA VAL A 14 20.89 -2.20 -43.60
C VAL A 14 19.87 -1.96 -44.69
N PHE A 15 18.97 -2.94 -44.93
CA PHE A 15 17.80 -2.77 -45.77
C PHE A 15 16.58 -2.64 -44.89
N THR A 16 15.89 -1.52 -44.98
CA THR A 16 14.61 -1.32 -44.29
C THR A 16 13.48 -1.54 -45.30
N PHE A 17 12.64 -2.53 -45.05
CA PHE A 17 11.42 -2.76 -45.82
C PHE A 17 10.23 -2.38 -44.97
N SER A 18 9.41 -1.43 -45.42
CA SER A 18 8.17 -1.08 -44.76
C SER A 18 7.01 -1.62 -45.56
N LEU A 19 6.35 -2.64 -45.04
CA LEU A 19 4.98 -3.01 -45.43
C LEU A 19 4.08 -2.73 -44.26
N SER A 20 2.91 -2.17 -44.51
CA SER A 20 1.93 -1.78 -43.50
C SER A 20 1.88 -2.78 -42.31
N ASN A 21 2.31 -2.34 -41.14
CA ASN A 21 2.25 -3.00 -39.82
C ASN A 21 3.36 -3.98 -39.44
N ASN A 22 4.43 -4.20 -40.24
CA ASN A 22 5.60 -4.98 -39.80
C ASN A 22 6.87 -4.30 -40.28
N VAL A 23 7.92 -4.26 -39.42
CA VAL A 23 9.29 -3.88 -39.79
C VAL A 23 10.16 -5.11 -39.72
N GLU A 24 10.77 -5.48 -40.82
CA GLU A 24 11.79 -6.53 -40.88
C GLU A 24 13.17 -5.88 -40.92
N ILE A 25 14.03 -6.20 -39.97
CA ILE A 25 15.43 -5.78 -39.94
C ILE A 25 16.28 -7.03 -40.22
N VAL A 26 16.98 -7.03 -41.35
CA VAL A 26 17.83 -8.16 -41.76
C VAL A 26 19.28 -7.83 -41.48
N PHE A 27 19.91 -8.62 -40.61
CA PHE A 27 21.35 -8.62 -40.39
C PHE A 27 22.02 -9.83 -41.11
N LYS A 28 23.33 -9.73 -41.35
CA LYS A 28 24.13 -10.75 -42.05
C LYS A 28 24.02 -12.17 -41.48
N TYR A 29 23.44 -12.36 -40.30
CA TYR A 29 23.31 -13.64 -39.59
C TYR A 29 21.93 -13.93 -38.97
N GLY A 30 20.85 -13.22 -39.35
CA GLY A 30 19.52 -13.53 -38.85
C GLY A 30 18.44 -12.53 -39.24
N ILE A 31 17.20 -12.97 -39.18
CA ILE A 31 15.99 -12.13 -39.42
C ILE A 31 15.27 -11.97 -38.10
N ILE A 32 15.16 -10.72 -37.62
CA ILE A 32 14.32 -10.40 -36.48
C ILE A 32 13.01 -9.81 -37.01
N ARG A 33 11.90 -10.48 -36.73
CA ARG A 33 10.56 -10.02 -37.05
C ARG A 33 9.96 -9.31 -35.85
N CYS A 34 9.80 -8.00 -35.96
CA CYS A 34 9.09 -7.21 -34.94
C CYS A 34 7.70 -6.85 -35.46
N LYS A 35 6.66 -7.21 -34.73
CA LYS A 35 5.31 -6.67 -34.97
C LYS A 35 5.21 -5.30 -34.30
N ILE A 36 5.03 -4.25 -35.07
CA ILE A 36 4.70 -2.93 -34.56
C ILE A 36 3.17 -2.86 -34.42
N ASN A 37 2.69 -2.90 -33.20
CA ASN A 37 1.30 -2.62 -32.92
C ASN A 37 1.07 -1.11 -33.03
N LYS A 38 -0.01 -0.70 -33.71
CA LYS A 38 -0.39 0.72 -33.91
C LYS A 38 -0.83 1.49 -32.69
N ARG A 39 -0.65 0.92 -31.50
CA ARG A 39 -0.84 1.63 -30.23
C ARG A 39 0.55 1.97 -29.70
N GLY A 40 0.82 3.26 -29.54
CA GLY A 40 1.99 3.91 -28.99
C GLY A 40 3.22 3.07 -28.64
N ILE A 41 4.36 3.64 -28.54
CA ILE A 41 5.63 2.98 -28.23
C ILE A 41 5.36 1.91 -27.17
N ASN A 42 5.50 0.66 -27.59
CA ASN A 42 5.28 -0.49 -26.74
C ASN A 42 6.30 -0.41 -25.59
N MET A 43 5.88 -0.21 -24.35
CA MET A 43 6.71 -0.31 -23.16
C MET A 43 7.23 -1.75 -22.93
N ALA A 44 7.36 -2.55 -23.98
CA ALA A 44 7.84 -3.92 -24.00
C ALA A 44 9.35 -4.06 -23.70
N ASN A 45 9.99 -3.06 -23.06
CA ASN A 45 11.38 -3.17 -22.63
C ASN A 45 11.54 -2.76 -21.18
N LEU A 46 10.84 -3.45 -20.27
CA LEU A 46 11.31 -3.48 -18.91
C LEU A 46 12.77 -3.95 -18.93
N LYS A 47 13.64 -3.27 -18.22
CA LYS A 47 15.05 -3.70 -18.08
C LYS A 47 15.14 -5.10 -17.43
N PHE A 48 14.09 -5.45 -16.67
CA PHE A 48 13.85 -6.76 -16.09
C PHE A 48 12.55 -7.34 -16.68
N PRO A 49 12.59 -8.03 -17.84
CA PRO A 49 11.40 -8.62 -18.45
C PRO A 49 10.85 -9.75 -17.61
N LEU A 50 9.53 -9.80 -17.45
CA LEU A 50 8.83 -10.79 -16.64
C LEU A 50 8.16 -11.83 -17.53
N ARG A 51 8.65 -13.08 -17.48
CA ARG A 51 8.07 -14.20 -18.23
C ARG A 51 6.68 -14.57 -17.69
N LEU A 52 6.51 -14.52 -16.36
CA LEU A 52 5.27 -14.88 -15.68
C LEU A 52 4.20 -13.78 -15.75
N ASP A 53 4.59 -12.53 -16.04
CA ASP A 53 3.68 -11.41 -16.21
C ASP A 53 4.21 -10.44 -17.29
N PRO A 54 4.19 -10.84 -18.57
CA PRO A 54 4.84 -10.08 -19.64
C PRO A 54 4.14 -8.76 -19.98
N ASN A 55 2.96 -8.52 -19.42
CA ASN A 55 2.17 -7.32 -19.66
C ASN A 55 2.18 -6.34 -18.49
N PHE A 56 2.97 -6.60 -17.44
CA PHE A 56 3.14 -5.69 -16.32
C PHE A 56 3.62 -4.31 -16.80
N GLU A 57 2.85 -3.27 -16.50
CA GLU A 57 3.11 -1.88 -16.87
C GLU A 57 3.25 -1.04 -15.58
N PRO A 58 4.48 -0.91 -15.02
CA PRO A 58 4.70 -0.23 -13.77
C PRO A 58 4.16 1.20 -13.77
N MET A 59 3.34 1.56 -12.78
CA MET A 59 2.76 2.91 -12.65
C MET A 59 3.83 4.01 -12.67
N ILE A 60 5.01 3.76 -12.07
CA ILE A 60 6.11 4.75 -12.04
C ILE A 60 6.65 5.04 -13.45
N LEU A 61 6.78 4.02 -14.31
CA LEU A 61 7.28 4.23 -15.67
C LEU A 61 6.24 4.98 -16.49
N LYS A 62 4.96 4.65 -16.33
CA LYS A 62 3.86 5.37 -16.96
C LYS A 62 3.82 6.84 -16.56
N LEU A 63 3.97 7.10 -15.27
CA LEU A 63 3.99 8.47 -14.74
C LEU A 63 5.21 9.25 -15.24
N ARG A 64 6.40 8.63 -15.31
CA ARG A 64 7.62 9.26 -15.85
C ARG A 64 7.47 9.58 -17.33
N GLU A 65 6.99 8.62 -18.14
CA GLU A 65 6.74 8.85 -19.56
C GLU A 65 5.76 10.01 -19.77
N PHE A 66 4.69 10.05 -18.99
CA PHE A 66 3.72 11.14 -19.02
C PHE A 66 4.37 12.49 -18.65
N LYS A 67 5.10 12.56 -17.53
CA LYS A 67 5.82 13.77 -17.09
C LYS A 67 6.84 14.25 -18.13
N GLU A 68 7.60 13.34 -18.75
CA GLU A 68 8.58 13.67 -19.81
C GLU A 68 7.90 14.20 -21.08
N LYS A 69 6.82 13.56 -21.53
CA LYS A 69 6.01 14.03 -22.65
C LYS A 69 5.46 15.42 -22.41
N VAL A 70 4.92 15.68 -21.22
CA VAL A 70 4.36 16.99 -20.87
C VAL A 70 5.48 18.05 -20.77
N ALA A 71 6.61 17.71 -20.15
CA ALA A 71 7.74 18.64 -20.02
C ALA A 71 8.29 19.09 -21.38
N ALA A 72 8.24 18.24 -22.41
CA ALA A 72 8.67 18.55 -23.77
C ALA A 72 7.66 19.43 -24.55
N SER A 73 6.47 19.68 -24.02
CA SER A 73 5.43 20.47 -24.70
C SER A 73 5.44 21.94 -24.28
N GLU A 74 5.35 22.84 -25.26
CA GLU A 74 5.12 24.27 -25.01
C GLU A 74 3.67 24.60 -24.59
N LYS A 75 2.73 23.65 -24.78
CA LYS A 75 1.30 23.82 -24.48
C LYS A 75 0.91 23.35 -23.07
N LYS A 76 1.87 22.98 -22.25
CA LYS A 76 1.62 22.48 -20.90
C LYS A 76 1.04 23.54 -19.98
N ILE A 77 0.13 23.14 -19.12
CA ILE A 77 -0.47 23.97 -18.09
C ILE A 77 -0.37 23.29 -16.72
N PRO A 78 -0.27 24.02 -15.62
CA PRO A 78 -0.33 23.47 -14.29
C PRO A 78 -1.76 23.04 -13.96
N VAL A 79 -1.90 21.86 -13.36
CA VAL A 79 -3.12 21.40 -12.69
C VAL A 79 -2.77 20.94 -11.29
N ALA A 80 -3.73 21.01 -10.39
CA ALA A 80 -3.56 20.47 -9.05
C ALA A 80 -4.84 19.74 -8.63
N PHE A 81 -4.68 18.75 -7.76
CA PHE A 81 -5.79 18.24 -7.00
C PHE A 81 -5.43 18.19 -5.51
N CYS A 82 -6.45 18.32 -4.67
CA CYS A 82 -6.30 18.31 -3.22
C CYS A 82 -7.34 17.39 -2.62
N VAL A 83 -6.92 16.48 -1.74
CA VAL A 83 -7.79 15.61 -0.98
C VAL A 83 -7.96 16.15 0.43
N GLU A 84 -9.21 16.38 0.84
CA GLU A 84 -9.56 16.81 2.20
C GLU A 84 -10.08 15.62 3.01
N ARG A 85 -9.60 15.51 4.26
CA ARG A 85 -9.98 14.47 5.21
C ARG A 85 -10.42 15.06 6.54
N ASN A 86 -10.63 14.21 7.54
CA ASN A 86 -11.05 14.61 8.88
C ASN A 86 -10.22 15.77 9.46
N ASN A 87 -10.82 16.56 10.34
CA ASN A 87 -10.17 17.71 11.02
C ASN A 87 -9.69 18.82 10.04
N GLY A 88 -10.19 18.82 8.79
CA GLY A 88 -9.79 19.75 7.76
C GLY A 88 -8.32 19.60 7.31
N TYR A 89 -7.71 18.43 7.53
CA TYR A 89 -6.41 18.11 6.96
C TYR A 89 -6.52 17.94 5.46
N LYS A 90 -5.46 18.32 4.74
CA LYS A 90 -5.44 18.40 3.29
C LYS A 90 -4.11 17.95 2.73
N TYR A 91 -4.17 17.23 1.61
CA TYR A 91 -3.01 16.84 0.82
C TYR A 91 -3.19 17.31 -0.61
N ARG A 92 -2.30 18.18 -1.08
CA ARG A 92 -2.29 18.72 -2.44
C ARG A 92 -1.20 18.04 -3.27
N TYR A 93 -1.53 17.71 -4.51
CA TYR A 93 -0.61 17.18 -5.52
C TYR A 93 -0.66 18.07 -6.75
N ASP A 94 0.49 18.61 -7.16
CA ASP A 94 0.63 19.48 -8.33
C ASP A 94 1.30 18.70 -9.47
N ILE A 95 0.80 18.85 -10.68
CA ILE A 95 1.34 18.23 -11.89
C ILE A 95 1.03 19.12 -13.10
N GLU A 96 1.80 18.99 -14.18
CA GLU A 96 1.49 19.64 -15.46
C GLU A 96 0.78 18.67 -16.39
N VAL A 97 -0.10 19.18 -17.25
CA VAL A 97 -0.80 18.42 -18.32
C VAL A 97 -0.74 19.19 -19.64
N ILE A 98 -0.98 18.48 -20.74
CA ILE A 98 -1.25 19.11 -22.05
C ILE A 98 -2.77 19.13 -22.23
N PRO A 99 -3.42 20.30 -22.37
CA PRO A 99 -4.87 20.38 -22.58
C PRO A 99 -5.35 19.52 -23.75
N GLY A 100 -6.39 18.73 -23.49
CA GLY A 100 -6.96 17.82 -24.50
C GLY A 100 -6.13 16.56 -24.78
N ASP A 101 -5.06 16.30 -24.04
CA ASP A 101 -4.31 15.03 -24.15
C ASP A 101 -5.16 13.86 -23.64
N ALA A 102 -5.42 12.88 -24.53
CA ALA A 102 -6.25 11.71 -24.21
C ALA A 102 -5.66 10.80 -23.11
N GLU A 103 -4.35 10.92 -22.83
CA GLU A 103 -3.67 10.14 -21.80
C GLU A 103 -3.82 10.75 -20.41
N ALA A 104 -3.98 12.08 -20.32
CA ALA A 104 -4.03 12.82 -19.06
C ALA A 104 -5.14 12.30 -18.14
N GLU A 105 -6.33 12.03 -18.67
CA GLU A 105 -7.48 11.52 -17.90
C GLU A 105 -7.11 10.23 -17.14
N GLY A 106 -6.54 9.23 -17.81
CA GLY A 106 -6.20 7.96 -17.18
C GLY A 106 -5.06 8.06 -16.17
N VAL A 107 -4.01 8.87 -16.45
CA VAL A 107 -2.89 9.03 -15.51
C VAL A 107 -3.32 9.81 -14.27
N ILE A 108 -4.06 10.90 -14.42
CA ILE A 108 -4.52 11.72 -13.30
C ILE A 108 -5.57 10.98 -12.47
N GLU A 109 -6.46 10.22 -13.10
CA GLU A 109 -7.42 9.36 -12.40
C GLU A 109 -6.70 8.38 -11.47
N ARG A 110 -5.66 7.66 -11.97
CA ARG A 110 -4.85 6.74 -11.17
C ARG A 110 -4.09 7.44 -10.03
N LEU A 111 -3.60 8.65 -10.25
CA LEU A 111 -2.96 9.46 -9.20
C LEU A 111 -3.96 9.88 -8.12
N ILE A 112 -5.15 10.34 -8.48
CA ILE A 112 -6.20 10.70 -7.52
C ILE A 112 -6.58 9.48 -6.68
N LYS A 113 -6.82 8.32 -7.33
CA LYS A 113 -7.07 7.06 -6.62
C LYS A 113 -5.93 6.73 -5.67
N SER A 114 -4.67 6.83 -6.12
CA SER A 114 -3.52 6.55 -5.26
C SER A 114 -3.49 7.46 -4.03
N VAL A 115 -3.69 8.76 -4.20
CA VAL A 115 -3.73 9.69 -3.07
C VAL A 115 -4.89 9.40 -2.13
N LEU A 116 -6.07 9.02 -2.64
CA LEU A 116 -7.20 8.62 -1.80
C LEU A 116 -6.86 7.40 -0.92
N TRP A 117 -6.14 6.39 -1.43
CA TRP A 117 -5.82 5.19 -0.67
C TRP A 117 -4.54 5.34 0.18
N VAL A 118 -3.64 6.24 -0.19
CA VAL A 118 -2.45 6.61 0.59
C VAL A 118 -2.84 7.53 1.76
N VAL A 119 -3.49 8.65 1.45
CA VAL A 119 -3.74 9.74 2.41
C VAL A 119 -5.09 9.58 3.10
N GLY A 120 -6.09 9.14 2.33
CA GLY A 120 -7.49 9.12 2.72
C GLY A 120 -8.18 10.46 2.52
N GLY A 121 -9.51 10.44 2.43
CA GLY A 121 -10.32 11.66 2.37
C GLY A 121 -11.67 11.46 1.73
N PHE A 122 -12.56 12.42 1.93
CA PHE A 122 -13.94 12.39 1.45
C PHE A 122 -14.25 13.50 0.46
N LYS A 123 -13.28 14.40 0.19
CA LYS A 123 -13.49 15.50 -0.75
C LYS A 123 -12.24 15.73 -1.59
N VAL A 124 -12.43 15.76 -2.90
CA VAL A 124 -11.40 16.05 -3.88
C VAL A 124 -11.69 17.40 -4.53
N TYR A 125 -10.73 18.30 -4.50
CA TYR A 125 -10.73 19.53 -5.31
C TYR A 125 -9.79 19.29 -6.49
N PHE A 126 -10.22 19.65 -7.69
CA PHE A 126 -9.39 19.60 -8.90
C PHE A 126 -9.41 20.95 -9.60
N GLY A 127 -8.28 21.48 -10.05
CA GLY A 127 -8.23 22.76 -10.74
C GLY A 127 -7.11 22.90 -11.76
N GLY A 128 -7.33 23.76 -12.75
CA GLY A 128 -6.37 24.09 -13.82
C GLY A 128 -6.79 23.68 -15.23
N ASP A 129 -7.65 22.66 -15.36
CA ASP A 129 -8.26 22.24 -16.63
C ASP A 129 -9.69 21.79 -16.39
N ASP A 130 -10.67 22.62 -16.73
CA ASP A 130 -12.09 22.36 -16.47
C ASP A 130 -12.62 21.15 -17.25
N GLU A 131 -12.14 20.95 -18.50
CA GLU A 131 -12.57 19.81 -19.32
C GLU A 131 -12.06 18.49 -18.71
N LEU A 132 -10.80 18.43 -18.34
CA LEU A 132 -10.22 17.29 -17.64
C LEU A 132 -10.92 17.06 -16.28
N GLY A 133 -11.15 18.12 -15.51
CA GLY A 133 -11.86 18.07 -14.24
C GLY A 133 -13.26 17.50 -14.36
N ALA A 134 -14.02 17.90 -15.38
CA ALA A 134 -15.37 17.38 -15.64
C ALA A 134 -15.35 15.90 -16.07
N LYS A 135 -14.30 15.42 -16.74
CA LYS A 135 -14.10 14.00 -17.07
C LYS A 135 -13.79 13.19 -15.82
N LEU A 136 -12.82 13.65 -15.02
CA LEU A 136 -12.42 13.01 -13.76
C LEU A 136 -13.57 12.91 -12.78
N GLN A 137 -14.38 13.98 -12.64
CA GLN A 137 -15.54 13.96 -11.76
C GLN A 137 -16.51 12.82 -12.07
N LYS A 138 -16.67 12.41 -13.34
CA LYS A 138 -17.55 11.29 -13.73
C LYS A 138 -17.06 9.93 -13.23
N HIS A 139 -15.75 9.78 -13.02
CA HIS A 139 -15.22 8.55 -12.43
C HIS A 139 -15.53 8.45 -10.94
N PHE A 140 -15.42 9.57 -10.20
CA PHE A 140 -15.54 9.63 -8.74
C PHE A 140 -16.93 10.04 -8.26
N VAL A 141 -17.96 9.35 -8.72
CA VAL A 141 -19.37 9.52 -8.31
C VAL A 141 -20.00 8.17 -8.01
N CYS A 142 -21.11 8.17 -7.26
CA CYS A 142 -21.92 6.96 -7.07
C CYS A 142 -22.35 6.40 -8.44
N GLY A 143 -22.10 5.11 -8.68
CA GLY A 143 -22.34 4.44 -9.96
C GLY A 143 -21.29 4.74 -11.05
N GLY A 144 -20.25 5.51 -10.76
CA GLY A 144 -19.10 5.73 -11.62
C GLY A 144 -18.08 4.60 -11.56
N GLU A 145 -16.96 4.75 -12.28
CA GLU A 145 -15.88 3.74 -12.29
C GLU A 145 -15.26 3.55 -10.89
N ARG A 146 -15.27 4.61 -10.06
CA ARG A 146 -14.73 4.63 -8.70
C ARG A 146 -15.82 4.53 -7.63
N ASP A 147 -16.93 3.86 -7.93
CA ASP A 147 -18.06 3.70 -7.01
C ASP A 147 -17.65 3.12 -5.65
N PHE A 148 -16.81 2.08 -5.66
CA PHE A 148 -16.27 1.48 -4.44
C PHE A 148 -15.46 2.49 -3.62
N ASP A 149 -14.54 3.21 -4.28
CA ASP A 149 -13.69 4.21 -3.62
C ASP A 149 -14.54 5.32 -2.98
N VAL A 150 -15.55 5.81 -3.68
CA VAL A 150 -16.48 6.86 -3.22
C VAL A 150 -17.26 6.41 -1.98
N HIS A 151 -17.86 5.22 -2.02
CA HIS A 151 -18.62 4.70 -0.91
C HIS A 151 -17.74 4.37 0.30
N PHE A 152 -16.59 3.76 0.06
CA PHE A 152 -15.66 3.41 1.14
C PHE A 152 -15.14 4.66 1.87
N MET A 153 -14.71 5.68 1.13
CA MET A 153 -14.25 6.93 1.72
C MET A 153 -15.36 7.65 2.47
N ALA A 154 -16.59 7.66 1.94
CA ALA A 154 -17.74 8.24 2.64
C ALA A 154 -18.01 7.53 3.98
N GLN A 155 -17.94 6.19 4.01
CA GLN A 155 -18.10 5.38 5.22
C GLN A 155 -16.99 5.66 6.24
N VAL A 156 -15.72 5.65 5.81
CA VAL A 156 -14.56 5.88 6.69
C VAL A 156 -14.64 7.23 7.37
N TYR A 157 -14.98 8.27 6.63
CA TYR A 157 -14.94 9.66 7.14
C TYR A 157 -16.26 10.17 7.68
N ASP A 158 -17.35 9.39 7.66
CA ASP A 158 -18.72 9.80 8.03
C ASP A 158 -19.17 11.09 7.32
N ASN A 159 -18.79 11.24 6.06
CA ASN A 159 -19.11 12.39 5.24
C ASN A 159 -19.42 11.93 3.81
N PRO A 160 -20.40 12.55 3.13
CA PRO A 160 -20.59 12.31 1.70
C PRO A 160 -19.30 12.58 0.92
N PHE A 161 -19.00 11.72 -0.04
CA PHE A 161 -17.87 11.97 -0.93
C PHE A 161 -18.21 13.06 -1.94
N GLU A 162 -17.31 14.01 -2.12
CA GLU A 162 -17.47 15.11 -3.06
C GLU A 162 -16.25 15.23 -4.00
N PHE A 163 -16.50 15.45 -5.28
CA PHE A 163 -15.49 15.86 -6.25
C PHE A 163 -15.86 17.22 -6.83
N VAL A 164 -15.03 18.25 -6.61
CA VAL A 164 -15.31 19.65 -6.95
C VAL A 164 -14.26 20.17 -7.92
N VAL A 165 -14.70 20.70 -9.06
CA VAL A 165 -13.84 21.41 -10.00
C VAL A 165 -13.79 22.89 -9.63
N VAL A 166 -12.61 23.46 -9.51
CA VAL A 166 -12.34 24.86 -9.09
C VAL A 166 -11.25 25.48 -9.95
N ASP A 167 -11.05 26.78 -9.87
CA ASP A 167 -9.85 27.40 -10.46
C ASP A 167 -8.58 26.85 -9.81
N TYR A 168 -7.48 26.75 -10.56
CA TYR A 168 -6.18 26.27 -10.05
C TYR A 168 -5.74 26.98 -8.75
N LYS A 169 -5.92 28.30 -8.67
CA LYS A 169 -5.57 29.12 -7.50
C LYS A 169 -6.43 28.84 -6.26
N ASP A 170 -7.63 28.25 -6.47
CA ASP A 170 -8.59 27.96 -5.41
C ASP A 170 -8.48 26.48 -4.93
N VAL A 171 -7.59 25.68 -5.53
CA VAL A 171 -7.24 24.35 -4.99
C VAL A 171 -6.52 24.54 -3.65
N PRO A 172 -7.05 23.96 -2.55
CA PRO A 172 -6.52 24.20 -1.21
C PRO A 172 -5.04 23.73 -1.07
N GLU A 173 -4.29 24.46 -0.24
CA GLU A 173 -2.91 24.14 0.11
C GLU A 173 -2.84 22.96 1.11
N ASN A 174 -1.64 22.36 1.20
CA ASN A 174 -1.36 21.30 2.16
C ASN A 174 -1.62 21.74 3.60
N LYS A 175 -2.31 20.90 4.36
CA LYS A 175 -2.50 21.06 5.80
C LYS A 175 -2.31 19.71 6.47
N ALA A 176 -1.07 19.45 6.90
CA ALA A 176 -0.71 18.20 7.57
C ALA A 176 -1.30 18.10 8.99
N SER A 177 -1.42 16.87 9.50
CA SER A 177 -1.68 16.63 10.91
C SER A 177 -0.51 17.13 11.75
N SER A 178 -0.80 17.79 12.86
CA SER A 178 0.20 18.22 13.84
C SER A 178 0.29 17.29 15.06
N ILE A 179 -0.47 16.19 15.06
CA ILE A 179 -0.52 15.28 16.22
C ILE A 179 0.64 14.30 16.12
N SER A 180 1.52 14.37 17.10
CA SER A 180 2.61 13.41 17.29
C SER A 180 2.06 12.17 17.99
N VAL A 181 2.15 11.02 17.36
CA VAL A 181 1.75 9.71 17.89
C VAL A 181 2.93 8.75 17.82
N GLY A 182 3.22 8.09 18.93
CA GLY A 182 4.32 7.12 19.02
C GLY A 182 5.57 7.62 19.72
N GLY A 183 6.44 6.68 20.11
CA GLY A 183 7.73 6.96 20.74
C GLY A 183 7.69 7.37 22.22
N ASN A 184 6.52 7.38 22.86
CA ASN A 184 6.35 7.75 24.27
C ASN A 184 6.48 6.50 25.15
N LEU A 185 7.59 6.33 25.88
CA LEU A 185 7.87 5.11 26.66
C LEU A 185 7.89 5.32 28.18
N GLU A 186 7.77 6.54 28.66
CA GLU A 186 7.84 6.89 30.07
C GLU A 186 6.56 6.47 30.82
N GLY A 187 6.72 6.03 32.09
CA GLY A 187 5.64 5.63 32.98
C GLY A 187 5.15 4.20 32.77
N CYS A 188 3.98 3.90 33.37
CA CYS A 188 3.35 2.57 33.35
C CYS A 188 2.31 2.49 32.24
N ARG A 189 2.56 1.73 31.19
CA ARG A 189 1.77 1.71 29.97
C ARG A 189 1.25 0.33 29.61
N ILE A 190 0.04 0.28 29.11
CA ILE A 190 -0.52 -0.94 28.49
C ILE A 190 -0.30 -0.84 26.99
N GLY A 191 0.35 -1.85 26.40
CA GLY A 191 0.35 -2.09 24.96
C GLY A 191 -0.56 -3.27 24.63
N PHE A 192 -1.52 -3.07 23.75
CA PHE A 192 -2.47 -4.10 23.37
C PHE A 192 -2.47 -4.29 21.84
N ASP A 193 -2.35 -5.53 21.39
CA ASP A 193 -2.44 -5.89 19.97
C ASP A 193 -3.63 -6.81 19.76
N ALA A 194 -4.64 -6.30 19.07
CA ALA A 194 -5.88 -6.99 18.75
C ALA A 194 -5.75 -7.70 17.39
N GLY A 195 -5.19 -8.89 17.39
CA GLY A 195 -5.07 -9.74 16.20
C GLY A 195 -6.37 -10.48 15.85
N GLY A 196 -6.39 -11.08 14.67
CA GLY A 196 -7.57 -11.79 14.14
C GLY A 196 -7.78 -13.20 14.69
N SER A 197 -6.78 -13.81 15.34
CA SER A 197 -6.79 -15.14 15.94
C SER A 197 -6.36 -15.17 17.39
N ASP A 198 -5.62 -14.17 17.80
CA ASP A 198 -5.08 -13.98 19.15
C ASP A 198 -5.07 -12.49 19.51
N ARG A 199 -5.02 -12.22 20.79
CA ARG A 199 -4.84 -10.89 21.35
C ARG A 199 -3.61 -10.91 22.25
N LYS A 200 -2.74 -9.92 22.09
CA LYS A 200 -1.53 -9.78 22.87
C LYS A 200 -1.62 -8.55 23.77
N VAL A 201 -1.15 -8.66 24.97
CA VAL A 201 -1.07 -7.52 25.90
C VAL A 201 0.26 -7.49 26.58
N SER A 202 0.83 -6.31 26.76
CA SER A 202 2.06 -6.10 27.51
C SER A 202 1.90 -4.99 28.55
N ALA A 203 2.50 -5.21 29.71
CA ALA A 203 2.76 -4.16 30.68
C ALA A 203 4.17 -3.62 30.45
N VAL A 204 4.27 -2.33 30.18
CA VAL A 204 5.53 -1.63 29.87
C VAL A 204 5.77 -0.56 30.94
N VAL A 205 6.92 -0.57 31.57
CA VAL A 205 7.32 0.44 32.54
C VAL A 205 8.62 1.09 32.09
N ASP A 206 8.58 2.38 31.82
CA ASP A 206 9.72 3.17 31.35
C ASP A 206 10.44 2.54 30.14
N GLY A 207 9.64 1.98 29.20
CA GLY A 207 10.12 1.34 27.98
C GLY A 207 10.51 -0.14 28.14
N GLU A 208 10.49 -0.70 29.34
CA GLU A 208 10.78 -2.12 29.58
C GLU A 208 9.51 -2.95 29.69
N VAL A 209 9.45 -4.06 28.95
CA VAL A 209 8.34 -5.03 29.05
C VAL A 209 8.53 -5.88 30.29
N ILE A 210 7.69 -5.64 31.31
CA ILE A 210 7.70 -6.41 32.57
C ILE A 210 6.71 -7.58 32.54
N TYR A 211 5.80 -7.59 31.61
CA TYR A 211 4.84 -8.67 31.41
C TYR A 211 4.34 -8.67 29.97
N SER A 212 4.14 -9.85 29.40
CA SER A 212 3.48 -10.04 28.10
C SER A 212 2.70 -11.36 28.10
N GLU A 213 1.51 -11.34 27.52
CA GLU A 213 0.65 -12.51 27.39
C GLU A 213 -0.05 -12.51 26.03
N GLU A 214 -0.21 -13.69 25.46
CA GLU A 214 -0.98 -13.94 24.24
C GLU A 214 -2.14 -14.88 24.58
N VAL A 215 -3.36 -14.52 24.16
CA VAL A 215 -4.57 -15.28 24.41
C VAL A 215 -5.33 -15.48 23.10
N VAL A 216 -5.62 -16.72 22.76
CA VAL A 216 -6.45 -17.07 21.58
C VAL A 216 -7.87 -16.53 21.78
N TRP A 217 -8.41 -15.91 20.74
CA TRP A 217 -9.80 -15.48 20.67
C TRP A 217 -10.36 -15.61 19.25
N LEU A 218 -11.67 -15.47 19.08
CA LEU A 218 -12.37 -15.69 17.81
C LEU A 218 -13.20 -14.47 17.40
N PRO A 219 -12.60 -13.27 17.22
CA PRO A 219 -13.35 -12.03 17.01
C PRO A 219 -14.09 -12.02 15.66
N LYS A 220 -13.47 -12.55 14.60
CA LYS A 220 -13.99 -12.48 13.22
C LYS A 220 -15.26 -13.30 12.98
N VAL A 221 -15.56 -14.27 13.86
CA VAL A 221 -16.72 -15.15 13.74
C VAL A 221 -17.77 -14.93 14.84
N THR A 222 -17.54 -13.97 15.73
CA THR A 222 -18.40 -13.64 16.87
C THR A 222 -19.28 -12.44 16.52
N GLU A 223 -20.60 -12.61 16.70
CA GLU A 223 -21.61 -11.58 16.41
C GLU A 223 -21.86 -10.64 17.61
N ASP A 224 -21.63 -11.14 18.84
CA ASP A 224 -21.85 -10.37 20.06
C ASP A 224 -20.66 -9.42 20.37
N PRO A 225 -20.84 -8.08 20.31
CA PRO A 225 -19.78 -7.13 20.64
C PRO A 225 -19.35 -7.18 22.11
N GLN A 226 -20.15 -7.74 23.02
CA GLN A 226 -19.79 -7.90 24.42
C GLN A 226 -18.59 -8.85 24.60
N TYR A 227 -18.54 -9.93 23.79
CA TYR A 227 -17.38 -10.84 23.75
C TYR A 227 -16.06 -10.09 23.45
N HIS A 228 -16.10 -9.15 22.49
CA HIS A 228 -14.92 -8.36 22.14
C HIS A 228 -14.53 -7.43 23.29
N LEU A 229 -15.51 -6.71 23.86
CA LEU A 229 -15.29 -5.80 24.97
C LEU A 229 -14.69 -6.50 26.19
N ASP A 230 -15.29 -7.66 26.57
CA ASP A 230 -14.82 -8.45 27.71
C ASP A 230 -13.40 -8.95 27.51
N GLY A 231 -13.07 -9.37 26.28
CA GLY A 231 -11.73 -9.79 25.91
C GLY A 231 -10.68 -8.66 26.02
N ILE A 232 -11.03 -7.46 25.57
CA ILE A 232 -10.16 -6.28 25.68
C ILE A 232 -9.96 -5.91 27.16
N ILE A 233 -11.04 -5.81 27.93
CA ILE A 233 -11.01 -5.49 29.36
C ILE A 233 -10.19 -6.50 30.16
N ASP A 234 -10.36 -7.82 29.89
CA ASP A 234 -9.57 -8.87 30.53
C ASP A 234 -8.08 -8.67 30.27
N SER A 235 -7.69 -8.42 29.03
CA SER A 235 -6.29 -8.14 28.69
C SER A 235 -5.74 -6.91 29.39
N PHE A 236 -6.49 -5.83 29.41
CA PHE A 236 -6.08 -4.60 30.12
C PHE A 236 -5.90 -4.83 31.61
N LYS A 237 -6.83 -5.55 32.27
CA LYS A 237 -6.73 -5.88 33.70
C LYS A 237 -5.52 -6.75 34.02
N ARG A 238 -5.21 -7.73 33.17
CA ARG A 238 -4.04 -8.60 33.34
C ARG A 238 -2.74 -7.81 33.30
N ALA A 239 -2.55 -6.94 32.32
CA ALA A 239 -1.38 -6.07 32.23
C ALA A 239 -1.31 -5.09 33.42
N ALA A 240 -2.42 -4.41 33.73
CA ALA A 240 -2.49 -3.47 34.86
C ALA A 240 -2.16 -4.11 36.19
N SER A 241 -2.51 -5.40 36.41
CA SER A 241 -2.18 -6.12 37.65
C SER A 241 -0.67 -6.30 37.94
N LYS A 242 0.17 -6.01 36.93
CA LYS A 242 1.64 -6.12 36.99
C LYS A 242 2.32 -4.77 37.22
N MET A 243 1.57 -3.69 37.26
CA MET A 243 2.07 -2.32 37.42
C MET A 243 1.41 -1.63 38.60
N PRO A 244 2.07 -0.66 39.23
CA PRO A 244 1.50 0.08 40.39
C PRO A 244 0.34 1.01 39.96
N ARG A 245 0.26 1.39 38.68
CA ARG A 245 -0.77 2.28 38.09
C ARG A 245 -0.79 2.09 36.57
N VAL A 246 -1.73 2.74 35.91
CA VAL A 246 -1.79 2.85 34.45
C VAL A 246 -1.74 4.32 34.08
N ASP A 247 -0.72 4.74 33.34
CA ASP A 247 -0.52 6.12 32.89
C ASP A 247 -1.01 6.35 31.47
N ALA A 248 -1.02 5.30 30.61
CA ALA A 248 -1.52 5.37 29.24
C ALA A 248 -1.83 3.98 28.66
N ILE A 249 -2.67 3.94 27.64
CA ILE A 249 -3.07 2.71 26.92
C ILE A 249 -2.90 2.94 25.42
N GLY A 250 -2.04 2.14 24.76
CA GLY A 250 -1.91 2.11 23.33
C GLY A 250 -2.44 0.82 22.73
N VAL A 251 -3.15 0.93 21.63
CA VAL A 251 -3.79 -0.18 20.95
C VAL A 251 -3.32 -0.28 19.50
N SER A 252 -2.82 -1.44 19.12
CA SER A 252 -2.60 -1.90 17.75
C SER A 252 -3.79 -2.77 17.33
N SER A 253 -4.40 -2.49 16.21
CA SER A 253 -5.52 -3.31 15.75
C SER A 253 -5.71 -3.20 14.23
N ALA A 254 -6.03 -4.34 13.60
CA ALA A 254 -6.33 -4.39 12.17
C ALA A 254 -7.61 -3.59 11.85
N GLY A 255 -7.49 -2.60 10.97
CA GLY A 255 -8.61 -1.75 10.56
C GLY A 255 -8.27 -0.27 10.49
N ILE A 256 -9.29 0.55 10.22
CA ILE A 256 -9.19 1.99 10.09
C ILE A 256 -9.76 2.66 11.34
N TYR A 257 -8.97 3.55 11.92
CA TYR A 257 -9.29 4.26 13.15
C TYR A 257 -9.16 5.77 12.96
N ILE A 258 -10.19 6.52 13.37
CA ILE A 258 -10.17 7.99 13.35
C ILE A 258 -10.63 8.49 14.72
N ASN A 259 -9.82 9.32 15.37
CA ASN A 259 -10.11 9.84 16.72
C ASN A 259 -10.36 8.71 17.76
N ASN A 260 -9.61 7.62 17.67
CA ASN A 260 -9.76 6.42 18.49
C ASN A 260 -11.12 5.71 18.35
N GLU A 261 -11.80 5.91 17.22
CA GLU A 261 -13.04 5.24 16.86
C GLU A 261 -12.81 4.24 15.75
N VAL A 262 -13.42 3.07 15.88
CA VAL A 262 -13.41 2.05 14.82
C VAL A 262 -14.26 2.53 13.66
N ARG A 263 -13.67 2.65 12.47
CA ARG A 263 -14.40 2.99 11.23
C ARG A 263 -14.70 1.75 10.41
N VAL A 264 -13.67 0.98 10.12
CA VAL A 264 -13.75 -0.32 9.43
C VAL A 264 -12.75 -1.25 10.08
N ALA A 265 -13.16 -2.43 10.52
CA ALA A 265 -12.22 -3.40 11.07
C ALA A 265 -12.69 -4.84 10.86
N SER A 266 -11.81 -5.69 10.36
CA SER A 266 -12.10 -7.10 10.08
C SER A 266 -12.42 -7.92 11.33
N LEU A 267 -12.04 -7.46 12.50
CA LEU A 267 -12.33 -8.10 13.78
C LEU A 267 -13.84 -8.15 14.09
N PHE A 268 -14.62 -7.22 13.55
CA PHE A 268 -16.05 -7.05 13.85
C PHE A 268 -16.95 -7.37 12.66
N LEU A 269 -16.46 -8.12 11.67
CA LEU A 269 -17.20 -8.44 10.42
C LEU A 269 -18.56 -9.11 10.63
N LYS A 270 -18.71 -9.86 11.73
CA LYS A 270 -19.96 -10.57 12.04
C LYS A 270 -20.91 -9.77 12.95
N VAL A 271 -20.44 -8.67 13.51
CA VAL A 271 -21.28 -7.82 14.35
C VAL A 271 -22.32 -7.11 13.47
N PRO A 272 -23.62 -7.20 13.79
CA PRO A 272 -24.65 -6.47 13.06
C PRO A 272 -24.40 -4.95 13.06
N GLN A 273 -24.73 -4.27 11.95
CA GLN A 273 -24.40 -2.85 11.76
C GLN A 273 -25.00 -1.95 12.88
N GLU A 274 -26.19 -2.26 13.37
CA GLU A 274 -26.83 -1.52 14.46
C GLU A 274 -26.06 -1.62 15.78
N LEU A 275 -25.46 -2.79 16.05
CA LEU A 275 -24.60 -3.01 17.20
C LEU A 275 -23.19 -2.46 16.96
N PHE A 276 -22.71 -2.42 15.72
CA PHE A 276 -21.44 -1.80 15.39
C PHE A 276 -21.44 -0.34 15.78
N GLU A 277 -22.43 0.45 15.33
CA GLU A 277 -22.51 1.87 15.63
C GLU A 277 -22.63 2.16 17.13
N SER A 278 -23.44 1.39 17.85
CA SER A 278 -23.75 1.64 19.25
C SER A 278 -22.77 1.04 20.26
N LYS A 279 -22.04 -0.04 19.88
CA LYS A 279 -21.18 -0.82 20.80
C LYS A 279 -19.74 -0.97 20.36
N VAL A 280 -19.46 -1.00 19.04
CA VAL A 280 -18.11 -1.24 18.52
C VAL A 280 -17.37 0.05 18.24
N ARG A 281 -18.02 1.05 17.67
CA ARG A 281 -17.37 2.31 17.27
C ARG A 281 -16.43 2.88 18.35
N ASN A 282 -16.85 2.84 19.61
CA ASN A 282 -16.07 3.35 20.74
C ASN A 282 -15.54 2.27 21.69
N ILE A 283 -15.43 1.02 21.23
CA ILE A 283 -15.17 -0.14 22.08
C ILE A 283 -13.85 0.00 22.91
N TYR A 284 -12.79 0.55 22.32
CA TYR A 284 -11.52 0.76 23.02
C TYR A 284 -11.59 1.88 24.05
N LYS A 285 -12.35 2.96 23.73
CA LYS A 285 -12.63 4.03 24.69
C LYS A 285 -13.44 3.50 25.89
N GLU A 286 -14.45 2.67 25.60
CA GLU A 286 -15.25 2.03 26.68
C GLU A 286 -14.41 1.11 27.55
N ALA A 287 -13.55 0.29 26.94
CA ALA A 287 -12.63 -0.57 27.69
C ALA A 287 -11.67 0.21 28.57
N ALA A 288 -11.14 1.35 28.10
CA ALA A 288 -10.18 2.18 28.85
C ALA A 288 -10.80 2.86 30.07
N LYS A 289 -12.13 3.10 30.10
CA LYS A 289 -12.83 3.77 31.21
C LYS A 289 -12.64 3.09 32.57
N ILE A 290 -12.30 1.79 32.62
CA ILE A 290 -12.03 1.07 33.87
C ILE A 290 -10.83 1.64 34.64
N PHE A 291 -9.95 2.41 33.99
CA PHE A 291 -8.80 3.09 34.58
C PHE A 291 -9.00 4.60 34.77
N GLY A 292 -10.24 5.08 34.57
CA GLY A 292 -10.54 6.51 34.59
C GLY A 292 -10.14 7.20 33.28
N GLU A 293 -9.73 8.47 33.39
CA GLU A 293 -9.35 9.28 32.21
C GLU A 293 -7.87 9.15 31.87
N VAL A 294 -7.42 7.95 31.51
CA VAL A 294 -6.05 7.73 31.01
C VAL A 294 -5.97 8.03 29.50
N PRO A 295 -4.85 8.59 29.00
CA PRO A 295 -4.60 8.72 27.59
C PRO A 295 -4.73 7.39 26.85
N LEU A 296 -5.51 7.38 25.77
CA LEU A 296 -5.71 6.24 24.89
C LEU A 296 -5.36 6.64 23.45
N GLU A 297 -4.61 5.79 22.74
CA GLU A 297 -4.40 5.93 21.30
C GLU A 297 -4.57 4.58 20.61
N VAL A 298 -5.35 4.58 19.54
CA VAL A 298 -5.66 3.38 18.73
C VAL A 298 -5.18 3.60 17.31
N CYS A 299 -4.28 2.76 16.83
CA CYS A 299 -3.73 2.82 15.48
C CYS A 299 -3.89 1.51 14.73
N ASN A 300 -3.81 1.61 13.40
CA ASN A 300 -3.70 0.45 12.53
C ASN A 300 -2.48 -0.40 12.90
N ASP A 301 -2.59 -1.72 12.79
CA ASP A 301 -1.52 -2.67 13.10
C ASP A 301 -0.30 -2.53 12.17
N GLY A 302 -0.50 -2.11 10.91
CA GLY A 302 0.56 -1.76 9.97
C GLY A 302 1.38 -0.56 10.47
N ASP A 303 0.73 0.52 10.89
CA ASP A 303 1.41 1.70 11.45
C ASP A 303 2.20 1.37 12.71
N VAL A 304 1.62 0.57 13.60
CA VAL A 304 2.30 0.13 14.83
C VAL A 304 3.49 -0.77 14.51
N THR A 305 3.37 -1.61 13.48
CA THR A 305 4.49 -2.44 13.00
C THR A 305 5.62 -1.59 12.41
N ALA A 306 5.29 -0.57 11.62
CA ALA A 306 6.29 0.37 11.09
C ALA A 306 6.97 1.16 12.23
N LEU A 307 6.21 1.54 13.28
CA LEU A 307 6.75 2.18 14.48
C LEU A 307 7.71 1.26 15.23
N ALA A 308 7.36 -0.03 15.39
CA ALA A 308 8.27 -1.01 15.99
C ALA A 308 9.59 -1.12 15.20
N GLY A 309 9.52 -1.11 13.87
CA GLY A 309 10.68 -1.07 12.99
C GLY A 309 11.52 0.19 13.15
N ALA A 310 10.89 1.37 13.24
CA ALA A 310 11.59 2.64 13.45
C ALA A 310 12.32 2.66 14.80
N LEU A 311 11.69 2.15 15.86
CA LEU A 311 12.31 2.00 17.18
C LEU A 311 13.50 1.04 17.15
N GLN A 312 13.41 -0.07 16.40
CA GLN A 312 14.51 -1.01 16.21
C GLN A 312 15.68 -0.38 15.45
N LEU A 313 15.39 0.31 14.35
CA LEU A 313 16.38 0.99 13.50
C LEU A 313 16.98 2.22 14.19
N LYS A 314 16.30 2.77 15.20
CA LYS A 314 16.61 4.07 15.85
C LYS A 314 16.68 5.20 14.80
N ASP A 315 15.81 5.13 13.81
CA ASP A 315 15.74 6.08 12.70
C ASP A 315 14.30 6.15 12.18
N ASN A 316 14.02 7.13 11.33
CA ASN A 316 12.70 7.50 10.85
C ASN A 316 12.55 7.28 9.33
N ASN A 317 11.44 7.76 8.74
CA ASN A 317 11.11 7.58 7.32
C ASN A 317 11.03 6.09 6.97
N VAL A 318 10.30 5.34 7.78
CA VAL A 318 10.12 3.88 7.64
C VAL A 318 8.76 3.57 7.04
N LEU A 319 8.75 2.98 5.86
CA LEU A 319 7.57 2.33 5.29
C LEU A 319 7.60 0.85 5.65
N GLY A 320 6.57 0.35 6.31
CA GLY A 320 6.39 -1.07 6.58
C GLY A 320 5.40 -1.67 5.61
N ILE A 321 5.75 -2.79 4.96
CA ILE A 321 4.84 -3.55 4.08
C ILE A 321 4.78 -4.99 4.56
N ALA A 322 3.60 -5.45 4.95
CA ALA A 322 3.36 -6.83 5.32
C ALA A 322 2.64 -7.57 4.19
N MET A 323 3.34 -8.47 3.51
CA MET A 323 2.84 -9.32 2.43
C MET A 323 2.25 -10.61 3.03
N GLY A 324 0.95 -10.63 3.25
CA GLY A 324 0.24 -11.73 3.91
C GLY A 324 -0.95 -12.26 3.13
N THR A 325 -2.09 -12.43 3.80
CA THR A 325 -3.38 -12.70 3.17
C THR A 325 -3.81 -11.53 2.28
N SER A 326 -3.53 -10.32 2.75
CA SER A 326 -3.61 -9.05 2.02
C SER A 326 -2.27 -8.33 2.14
N GLU A 327 -2.18 -7.14 1.59
CA GLU A 327 -1.12 -6.20 1.81
C GLU A 327 -1.53 -5.26 2.95
N ALA A 328 -0.74 -5.18 4.02
CA ALA A 328 -0.95 -4.20 5.10
C ALA A 328 0.27 -3.27 5.18
N VAL A 329 0.03 -2.00 5.40
CA VAL A 329 1.06 -0.98 5.31
C VAL A 329 0.97 0.00 6.48
N GLY A 330 2.12 0.52 6.89
CA GLY A 330 2.21 1.62 7.84
C GLY A 330 3.42 2.50 7.53
N TYR A 331 3.38 3.74 8.00
CA TYR A 331 4.43 4.69 7.72
C TYR A 331 4.78 5.56 8.92
N ILE A 332 6.07 5.63 9.21
CA ILE A 332 6.66 6.56 10.19
C ILE A 332 7.40 7.66 9.43
N ASN A 333 6.98 8.89 9.66
CA ASN A 333 7.51 10.05 8.98
C ASN A 333 8.91 10.48 9.51
N LYS A 334 9.49 11.52 8.94
CA LYS A 334 10.81 12.05 9.30
C LYS A 334 10.94 12.48 10.78
N ASP A 335 9.83 12.81 11.42
CA ASP A 335 9.78 13.27 12.82
C ASP A 335 9.52 12.10 13.79
N GLY A 336 9.48 10.86 13.30
CA GLY A 336 9.25 9.66 14.09
C GLY A 336 7.79 9.42 14.46
N ASN A 337 6.85 10.05 13.75
CA ASN A 337 5.43 10.02 14.07
C ASN A 337 4.61 9.27 13.02
N ILE A 338 3.50 8.68 13.46
CA ILE A 338 2.41 8.24 12.60
C ILE A 338 1.66 9.48 12.11
N ASN A 339 1.52 9.64 10.79
CA ASN A 339 0.89 10.83 10.19
C ASN A 339 -0.64 10.75 10.11
N GLY A 340 -1.23 9.62 10.50
CA GLY A 340 -2.66 9.36 10.47
C GLY A 340 -3.24 9.29 9.05
N TRP A 341 -2.43 8.96 8.05
CA TRP A 341 -2.90 8.66 6.70
C TRP A 341 -3.60 7.29 6.67
N LEU A 342 -4.35 7.03 5.60
CA LEU A 342 -5.07 5.77 5.46
C LEU A 342 -4.11 4.60 5.25
N SER A 343 -3.06 4.81 4.46
CA SER A 343 -1.99 3.84 4.16
C SER A 343 -2.48 2.48 3.66
N GLU A 344 -3.62 2.43 2.94
CA GLU A 344 -4.20 1.21 2.37
C GLU A 344 -3.66 0.96 0.95
N LEU A 345 -2.35 0.65 0.86
CA LEU A 345 -1.67 0.45 -0.43
C LEU A 345 -2.17 -0.78 -1.19
N ALA A 346 -2.87 -1.70 -0.53
CA ALA A 346 -3.58 -2.81 -1.14
C ALA A 346 -4.48 -2.40 -2.31
N PHE A 347 -5.06 -1.18 -2.25
CA PHE A 347 -5.95 -0.63 -3.28
C PHE A 347 -5.28 0.40 -4.19
N VAL A 348 -4.00 0.72 -3.96
CA VAL A 348 -3.24 1.64 -4.83
C VAL A 348 -2.88 0.92 -6.13
N PRO A 349 -3.14 1.52 -7.31
CA PRO A 349 -2.73 0.95 -8.58
C PRO A 349 -1.20 0.98 -8.72
N VAL A 350 -0.60 -0.20 -8.91
CA VAL A 350 0.84 -0.38 -9.14
C VAL A 350 1.14 -0.81 -10.58
N ASP A 351 0.10 -1.32 -11.27
CA ASP A 351 0.13 -1.72 -12.67
C ASP A 351 -0.90 -0.92 -13.47
N TYR A 352 -0.44 -0.24 -14.52
CA TYR A 352 -1.28 0.56 -15.42
C TYR A 352 -1.97 -0.28 -16.51
N ASN A 353 -1.57 -1.55 -16.66
CA ASN A 353 -2.17 -2.44 -17.67
C ASN A 353 -3.64 -2.73 -17.35
N LYS A 354 -4.54 -2.31 -18.24
CA LYS A 354 -6.00 -2.55 -18.11
C LYS A 354 -6.41 -4.03 -18.13
N GLY A 355 -5.53 -4.91 -18.57
CA GLY A 355 -5.72 -6.36 -18.53
C GLY A 355 -5.12 -7.03 -17.29
N ALA A 356 -4.63 -6.26 -16.33
CA ALA A 356 -4.09 -6.78 -15.09
C ALA A 356 -5.16 -7.45 -14.21
N MET A 357 -4.73 -8.26 -13.24
CA MET A 357 -5.62 -8.95 -12.31
C MET A 357 -6.50 -7.94 -11.55
N VAL A 358 -7.80 -8.23 -11.49
CA VAL A 358 -8.79 -7.43 -10.79
C VAL A 358 -8.83 -7.82 -9.32
N ASP A 359 -8.90 -6.84 -8.45
CA ASP A 359 -9.20 -7.04 -7.04
C ASP A 359 -10.70 -7.22 -6.83
N GLU A 360 -11.11 -8.30 -6.17
CA GLU A 360 -12.51 -8.69 -6.03
C GLU A 360 -13.31 -7.75 -5.12
N TRP A 361 -12.63 -6.99 -4.26
CA TRP A 361 -13.27 -6.04 -3.34
C TRP A 361 -13.59 -4.72 -4.04
N SER A 362 -12.59 -4.13 -4.67
CA SER A 362 -12.75 -2.83 -5.32
C SER A 362 -13.29 -2.93 -6.74
N GLY A 363 -13.23 -4.11 -7.35
CA GLY A 363 -13.53 -4.30 -8.77
C GLY A 363 -12.50 -3.65 -9.70
N ASP A 364 -11.37 -3.15 -9.17
CA ASP A 364 -10.35 -2.45 -9.94
C ASP A 364 -9.14 -3.33 -10.26
N TYR A 365 -8.46 -3.02 -11.36
CA TYR A 365 -7.31 -3.75 -11.86
C TYR A 365 -5.98 -3.14 -11.37
N GLY A 366 -4.95 -3.97 -11.29
CA GLY A 366 -3.58 -3.53 -11.03
C GLY A 366 -3.31 -3.05 -9.61
N CYS A 367 -4.18 -3.35 -8.64
CA CYS A 367 -4.06 -2.96 -7.25
C CYS A 367 -2.95 -3.73 -6.53
N GLY A 368 -2.25 -3.08 -5.58
CA GLY A 368 -1.11 -3.60 -4.83
C GLY A 368 -1.33 -4.98 -4.22
N VAL A 369 -2.53 -5.26 -3.69
CA VAL A 369 -2.88 -6.56 -3.11
C VAL A 369 -2.68 -7.73 -4.07
N LYS A 370 -2.82 -7.53 -5.38
CA LYS A 370 -2.63 -8.58 -6.41
C LYS A 370 -1.16 -8.80 -6.79
N TYR A 371 -0.25 -8.05 -6.17
CA TYR A 371 1.21 -8.09 -6.38
C TYR A 371 1.96 -8.43 -5.09
N PHE A 372 1.51 -7.91 -3.94
CA PHE A 372 2.20 -7.95 -2.66
C PHE A 372 1.45 -8.73 -1.58
N SER A 373 0.70 -9.77 -1.99
CA SER A 373 0.03 -10.71 -1.11
C SER A 373 0.19 -12.16 -1.59
N GLN A 374 -0.43 -13.10 -0.90
CA GLN A 374 -0.52 -14.49 -1.34
C GLN A 374 -1.15 -14.63 -2.73
N ASP A 375 -2.04 -13.70 -3.13
CA ASP A 375 -2.68 -13.71 -4.46
C ASP A 375 -1.67 -13.48 -5.57
N GLY A 376 -0.67 -12.61 -5.35
CA GLY A 376 0.44 -12.40 -6.28
C GLY A 376 1.24 -13.69 -6.50
N VAL A 377 1.53 -14.43 -5.45
CA VAL A 377 2.24 -15.72 -5.53
C VAL A 377 1.43 -16.75 -6.30
N ILE A 378 0.12 -16.85 -6.02
CA ILE A 378 -0.79 -17.80 -6.68
C ILE A 378 -0.92 -17.46 -8.16
N LYS A 379 -1.18 -16.20 -8.49
CA LYS A 379 -1.25 -15.68 -9.86
C LYS A 379 -0.04 -16.11 -10.70
N LEU A 380 1.15 -15.91 -10.15
CA LEU A 380 2.40 -16.21 -10.84
C LEU A 380 2.66 -17.71 -10.97
N ALA A 381 2.26 -18.52 -9.98
CA ALA A 381 2.37 -19.96 -10.06
C ALA A 381 1.46 -20.53 -11.18
N GLU A 382 0.23 -20.05 -11.26
CA GLU A 382 -0.73 -20.44 -12.30
C GLU A 382 -0.27 -19.96 -13.70
N ALA A 383 0.25 -18.74 -13.81
CA ALA A 383 0.87 -18.23 -15.04
C ALA A 383 2.10 -19.04 -15.47
N GLY A 384 2.83 -19.62 -14.52
CA GLY A 384 3.93 -20.56 -14.76
C GLY A 384 3.49 -21.98 -15.11
N GLY A 385 2.17 -22.23 -15.18
CA GLY A 385 1.59 -23.53 -15.53
C GLY A 385 1.43 -24.49 -14.36
N TYR A 386 1.59 -24.02 -13.11
CA TYR A 386 1.33 -24.85 -11.94
C TYR A 386 -0.18 -24.98 -11.69
N VAL A 387 -0.65 -26.21 -11.48
CA VAL A 387 -2.04 -26.51 -11.18
C VAL A 387 -2.11 -26.94 -9.71
N PHE A 388 -2.80 -26.12 -8.91
CA PHE A 388 -3.02 -26.45 -7.50
C PHE A 388 -4.07 -27.56 -7.34
N GLU A 389 -3.96 -28.33 -6.27
CA GLU A 389 -5.00 -29.28 -5.89
C GLU A 389 -6.31 -28.54 -5.62
N GLU A 390 -7.44 -29.17 -6.00
CA GLU A 390 -8.77 -28.59 -5.80
C GLU A 390 -9.09 -28.49 -4.30
N GLY A 391 -9.74 -27.39 -3.90
CA GLY A 391 -10.16 -27.16 -2.51
C GLY A 391 -9.09 -26.53 -1.60
N LEU A 392 -7.87 -26.31 -2.06
CA LEU A 392 -6.86 -25.60 -1.27
C LEU A 392 -7.24 -24.13 -1.07
N THR A 393 -7.17 -23.68 0.16
CA THR A 393 -7.28 -22.25 0.51
C THR A 393 -6.07 -21.45 -0.03
N PRO A 394 -6.18 -20.13 -0.25
CA PRO A 394 -5.04 -19.31 -0.68
C PRO A 394 -3.82 -19.43 0.23
N ALA A 395 -4.01 -19.57 1.55
CA ALA A 395 -2.91 -19.76 2.50
C ALA A 395 -2.22 -21.13 2.33
N GLU A 396 -2.95 -22.18 1.97
CA GLU A 396 -2.39 -23.50 1.66
C GLU A 396 -1.66 -23.48 0.32
N LYS A 397 -2.19 -22.81 -0.71
CA LYS A 397 -1.51 -22.60 -1.99
C LYS A 397 -0.17 -21.89 -1.79
N LEU A 398 -0.12 -20.85 -0.95
CA LEU A 398 1.14 -20.17 -0.60
C LEU A 398 2.13 -21.16 0.03
N LYS A 399 1.71 -22.02 0.97
CA LYS A 399 2.57 -23.04 1.58
C LYS A 399 3.12 -24.04 0.56
N VAL A 400 2.34 -24.38 -0.46
CA VAL A 400 2.80 -25.25 -1.57
C VAL A 400 3.97 -24.57 -2.30
N VAL A 401 3.84 -23.29 -2.67
CA VAL A 401 4.92 -22.57 -3.38
C VAL A 401 6.16 -22.39 -2.48
N GLN A 402 5.95 -22.12 -1.18
CA GLN A 402 7.06 -22.05 -0.22
C GLN A 402 7.81 -23.39 -0.09
N LYS A 403 7.08 -24.52 -0.08
CA LYS A 403 7.68 -25.84 -0.11
C LYS A 403 8.45 -26.09 -1.40
N MET A 404 7.87 -25.75 -2.55
CA MET A 404 8.57 -25.82 -3.84
C MET A 404 9.88 -25.01 -3.81
N MET A 405 9.85 -23.80 -3.19
CA MET A 405 11.06 -22.97 -3.05
C MET A 405 12.13 -23.67 -2.19
N ALA A 406 11.73 -24.26 -1.07
CA ALA A 406 12.63 -25.01 -0.19
C ALA A 406 13.25 -26.24 -0.89
N GLU A 407 12.51 -26.87 -1.81
CA GLU A 407 12.95 -28.01 -2.62
C GLU A 407 13.76 -27.60 -3.87
N GLY A 408 13.98 -26.30 -4.10
CA GLY A 408 14.82 -25.79 -5.20
C GLY A 408 14.11 -25.69 -6.54
N SER A 409 12.79 -25.57 -6.57
CA SER A 409 12.01 -25.38 -7.79
C SER A 409 12.39 -24.08 -8.51
N SER A 410 12.75 -24.17 -9.79
CA SER A 410 13.02 -23.00 -10.62
C SER A 410 11.80 -22.10 -10.83
N LEU A 411 10.60 -22.70 -10.90
CA LEU A 411 9.35 -21.92 -10.97
C LEU A 411 9.13 -21.11 -9.69
N ALA A 412 9.30 -21.71 -8.52
CA ALA A 412 9.16 -21.00 -7.26
C ALA A 412 10.19 -19.85 -7.15
N GLN A 413 11.43 -20.08 -7.55
CA GLN A 413 12.45 -19.02 -7.61
C GLN A 413 12.01 -17.86 -8.52
N GLU A 414 11.55 -18.15 -9.73
CA GLU A 414 11.07 -17.14 -10.69
C GLU A 414 9.86 -16.36 -10.17
N ILE A 415 8.96 -17.00 -9.43
CA ILE A 415 7.83 -16.33 -8.76
C ILE A 415 8.34 -15.25 -7.79
N TYR A 416 9.26 -15.61 -6.90
CA TYR A 416 9.81 -14.67 -5.92
C TYR A 416 10.69 -13.58 -6.56
N GLU A 417 11.45 -13.91 -7.61
CA GLU A 417 12.17 -12.91 -8.43
C GLU A 417 11.21 -11.92 -9.09
N THR A 418 10.08 -12.41 -9.62
CA THR A 418 9.05 -11.56 -10.24
C THR A 418 8.43 -10.60 -9.23
N ILE A 419 8.11 -11.07 -8.01
CA ILE A 419 7.61 -10.21 -6.93
C ILE A 419 8.66 -9.16 -6.53
N GLY A 420 9.94 -9.55 -6.49
CA GLY A 420 11.03 -8.61 -6.24
C GLY A 420 11.14 -7.52 -7.32
N VAL A 421 10.94 -7.87 -8.59
CA VAL A 421 10.89 -6.89 -9.69
C VAL A 421 9.67 -5.96 -9.52
N TYR A 422 8.49 -6.49 -9.20
CA TYR A 422 7.32 -5.66 -8.89
C TYR A 422 7.64 -4.64 -7.80
N LEU A 423 8.22 -5.09 -6.68
CA LEU A 423 8.57 -4.24 -5.56
C LEU A 423 9.58 -3.16 -5.95
N GLY A 424 10.63 -3.53 -6.71
CA GLY A 424 11.64 -2.58 -7.17
C GLY A 424 11.11 -1.48 -8.07
N TYR A 425 10.08 -1.76 -8.90
CA TYR A 425 9.39 -0.75 -9.70
C TYR A 425 8.35 0.02 -8.91
N THR A 426 7.73 -0.58 -7.89
CA THR A 426 6.65 0.06 -7.13
C THR A 426 7.19 1.03 -6.06
N LEU A 427 8.32 0.75 -5.44
CA LEU A 427 8.89 1.62 -4.40
C LEU A 427 9.13 3.06 -4.86
N PRO A 428 9.66 3.34 -6.07
CA PRO A 428 9.75 4.69 -6.59
C PRO A 428 8.39 5.36 -6.82
N TYR A 429 7.32 4.58 -7.09
CA TYR A 429 5.97 5.11 -7.17
C TYR A 429 5.42 5.49 -5.79
N TYR A 430 5.64 4.67 -4.79
CA TYR A 430 5.27 4.99 -3.40
C TYR A 430 6.06 6.19 -2.87
N ALA A 431 7.30 6.40 -3.34
CA ALA A 431 8.09 7.56 -3.01
C ALA A 431 7.57 8.90 -3.62
N GLU A 432 6.60 8.87 -4.54
CA GLU A 432 5.85 10.07 -4.94
C GLU A 432 4.98 10.63 -3.79
N PHE A 433 4.66 9.80 -2.78
CA PHE A 433 3.77 10.15 -1.68
C PHE A 433 4.46 10.12 -0.32
N TYR A 434 5.41 9.20 -0.11
CA TYR A 434 6.14 8.99 1.14
C TYR A 434 7.62 9.36 0.99
N ASP A 435 8.19 9.95 2.01
CA ASP A 435 9.65 10.12 2.10
C ASP A 435 10.25 8.83 2.70
N ILE A 436 10.67 7.89 1.84
CA ILE A 436 11.07 6.54 2.24
C ILE A 436 12.60 6.46 2.35
N LYS A 437 13.11 6.23 3.56
CA LYS A 437 14.51 5.89 3.80
C LYS A 437 14.69 4.37 3.99
N TYR A 438 13.76 3.76 4.71
CA TYR A 438 13.75 2.33 4.98
C TYR A 438 12.43 1.71 4.53
N LEU A 439 12.52 0.54 3.89
CA LEU A 439 11.41 -0.38 3.73
C LEU A 439 11.57 -1.53 4.72
N LEU A 440 10.62 -1.67 5.64
CA LEU A 440 10.50 -2.83 6.51
C LEU A 440 9.57 -3.85 5.86
N LEU A 441 10.12 -5.00 5.46
CA LEU A 441 9.40 -6.03 4.74
C LEU A 441 9.01 -7.18 5.68
N LEU A 442 7.74 -7.54 5.70
CA LEU A 442 7.16 -8.53 6.61
C LEU A 442 6.15 -9.44 5.89
N GLY A 443 5.56 -10.35 6.67
CA GLY A 443 4.44 -11.17 6.24
C GLY A 443 4.85 -12.57 5.79
N ARG A 444 3.83 -13.42 5.58
CA ARG A 444 4.07 -14.83 5.27
C ARG A 444 4.69 -15.06 3.89
N VAL A 445 4.39 -14.19 2.93
CA VAL A 445 4.98 -14.28 1.57
C VAL A 445 6.49 -14.14 1.63
N THR A 446 7.00 -13.29 2.51
CA THR A 446 8.44 -13.00 2.65
C THR A 446 9.17 -13.95 3.62
N SER A 447 8.50 -15.01 4.09
CA SER A 447 9.09 -15.97 5.01
C SER A 447 10.09 -16.89 4.30
N GLY A 448 11.27 -17.09 4.90
CA GLY A 448 12.30 -17.98 4.40
C GLY A 448 13.00 -17.46 3.14
N LYS A 449 13.59 -18.34 2.36
CA LYS A 449 14.43 -18.03 1.20
C LYS A 449 13.73 -17.15 0.13
N GLY A 450 12.40 -17.27 0.01
CA GLY A 450 11.63 -16.44 -0.92
C GLY A 450 11.72 -14.93 -0.59
N GLY A 451 11.72 -14.58 0.70
CA GLY A 451 11.89 -13.20 1.13
C GLY A 451 13.27 -12.63 0.77
N ASP A 452 14.33 -13.41 0.92
CA ASP A 452 15.67 -12.99 0.55
C ASP A 452 15.76 -12.70 -0.96
N ILE A 453 15.14 -13.55 -1.78
CA ILE A 453 15.10 -13.37 -3.25
C ILE A 453 14.32 -12.10 -3.63
N ILE A 454 13.18 -11.83 -2.98
CA ILE A 454 12.40 -10.60 -3.21
C ILE A 454 13.28 -9.37 -2.93
N ILE A 455 13.99 -9.36 -1.80
CA ILE A 455 14.84 -8.23 -1.40
C ILE A 455 16.01 -8.04 -2.36
N GLU A 456 16.71 -9.13 -2.70
CA GLU A 456 17.83 -9.09 -3.64
C GLU A 456 17.39 -8.52 -4.99
N LYS A 457 16.28 -9.03 -5.54
CA LYS A 457 15.80 -8.61 -6.85
C LYS A 457 15.25 -7.17 -6.84
N ALA A 458 14.56 -6.76 -5.77
CA ALA A 458 14.08 -5.38 -5.62
C ALA A 458 15.27 -4.39 -5.57
N ASN A 459 16.33 -4.72 -4.82
CA ASN A 459 17.55 -3.91 -4.79
C ASN A 459 18.22 -3.84 -6.16
N GLU A 460 18.31 -4.96 -6.90
CA GLU A 460 18.87 -4.98 -8.26
C GLU A 460 18.10 -4.03 -9.21
N VAL A 461 16.78 -4.00 -9.13
CA VAL A 461 15.93 -3.07 -9.91
C VAL A 461 16.19 -1.63 -9.49
N LEU A 462 16.19 -1.33 -8.19
CA LEU A 462 16.44 0.02 -7.68
C LEU A 462 17.80 0.54 -8.12
N GLU A 463 18.87 -0.22 -7.90
CA GLU A 463 20.25 0.17 -8.28
C GLU A 463 20.42 0.38 -9.78
N THR A 464 19.69 -0.41 -10.59
CA THR A 464 19.87 -0.47 -12.04
C THR A 464 18.97 0.51 -12.80
N VAL A 465 17.73 0.68 -12.35
CA VAL A 465 16.70 1.48 -13.05
C VAL A 465 16.48 2.83 -12.37
N PHE A 466 16.66 2.88 -11.05
CA PHE A 466 16.31 4.04 -10.21
C PHE A 466 17.46 4.40 -9.25
N PRO A 467 18.71 4.59 -9.73
CA PRO A 467 19.88 4.79 -8.88
C PRO A 467 19.81 6.06 -7.99
N GLU A 468 18.88 6.96 -8.29
CA GLU A 468 18.58 8.14 -7.47
C GLU A 468 17.87 7.81 -6.16
N PHE A 469 17.10 6.71 -6.09
CA PHE A 469 16.44 6.24 -4.87
C PHE A 469 17.38 5.41 -4.00
N LYS A 470 17.59 5.85 -2.76
CA LYS A 470 18.47 5.18 -1.78
C LYS A 470 17.65 4.57 -0.65
N ILE A 471 16.71 3.68 -1.00
CA ILE A 471 15.85 2.99 -0.05
C ILE A 471 16.58 1.74 0.45
N GLN A 472 16.71 1.60 1.76
CA GLN A 472 17.27 0.40 2.38
C GLN A 472 16.15 -0.58 2.72
N ILE A 473 16.13 -1.75 2.07
CA ILE A 473 15.15 -2.80 2.36
C ILE A 473 15.68 -3.67 3.50
N THR A 474 14.86 -3.87 4.53
CA THR A 474 15.21 -4.64 5.73
C THR A 474 14.05 -5.51 6.21
N VAL A 475 14.33 -6.43 7.11
CA VAL A 475 13.33 -7.26 7.81
C VAL A 475 13.46 -7.04 9.31
N PRO A 476 12.36 -7.15 10.09
CA PRO A 476 12.45 -7.06 11.54
C PRO A 476 13.25 -8.23 12.12
N ASP A 477 14.01 -7.96 13.17
CA ASP A 477 14.67 -9.00 13.95
C ASP A 477 13.66 -9.86 14.74
N GLU A 478 14.14 -10.94 15.36
CA GLU A 478 13.27 -11.87 16.11
C GLU A 478 12.62 -11.22 17.33
N TYR A 479 13.32 -10.32 18.00
CA TYR A 479 12.81 -9.60 19.17
C TYR A 479 11.66 -8.67 18.77
N THR A 480 11.84 -7.88 17.73
CA THR A 480 10.83 -6.96 17.18
C THR A 480 9.59 -7.72 16.71
N ARG A 481 9.76 -8.87 16.07
CA ARG A 481 8.63 -9.73 15.67
C ARG A 481 7.82 -10.24 16.86
N ARG A 482 8.45 -10.51 17.98
CA ARG A 482 7.81 -11.15 19.13
C ARG A 482 7.17 -10.16 20.10
N VAL A 483 7.81 -9.05 20.39
CA VAL A 483 7.36 -8.09 21.41
C VAL A 483 7.34 -6.63 20.94
N GLY A 484 7.98 -6.33 19.81
CA GLY A 484 8.12 -4.96 19.31
C GLY A 484 6.78 -4.26 19.09
N GLN A 485 5.79 -4.99 18.56
CA GLN A 485 4.46 -4.43 18.27
C GLN A 485 3.72 -3.98 19.55
N SER A 486 3.77 -4.76 20.64
CA SER A 486 3.14 -4.36 21.89
C SER A 486 3.89 -3.23 22.61
N ILE A 487 5.22 -3.13 22.48
CA ILE A 487 6.00 -1.98 22.94
C ILE A 487 5.64 -0.73 22.12
N ALA A 488 5.63 -0.86 20.82
CA ALA A 488 5.25 0.23 19.91
C ALA A 488 3.82 0.69 20.21
N ALA A 489 2.87 -0.24 20.40
CA ALA A 489 1.51 0.10 20.82
C ALA A 489 1.52 0.87 22.14
N ALA A 490 2.21 0.38 23.17
CA ALA A 490 2.31 1.08 24.48
C ALA A 490 2.86 2.51 24.35
N SER A 491 3.72 2.75 23.33
CA SER A 491 4.35 4.05 23.10
C SER A 491 3.46 5.07 22.37
N LEU A 492 2.29 4.66 21.86
CA LEU A 492 1.43 5.52 21.03
C LEU A 492 0.94 6.77 21.76
N PRO A 493 0.27 6.68 22.93
CA PRO A 493 -0.30 7.85 23.53
C PRO A 493 0.76 8.73 24.20
N LYS A 494 0.61 10.03 24.02
CA LYS A 494 1.40 11.02 24.75
C LYS A 494 0.92 11.04 26.21
N SER A 495 1.86 11.01 27.16
CA SER A 495 1.54 11.21 28.58
C SER A 495 0.99 12.62 28.80
N ARG A 496 0.08 12.78 29.80
CA ARG A 496 -0.40 14.10 30.20
C ARG A 496 0.69 14.94 30.81
#